data_c0511bf460ca9e265f05953dbf037c90
#
_entry.id   c0511bf460ca9e265f05953dbf037c90
#
_cell.length_a   1.000
_cell.length_b   1.000
_cell.length_c   1.000
_cell.angle_alpha   90.00
_cell.angle_beta   90.00
_cell.angle_gamma   90.00
#
_symmetry.space_group_name_H-M   'P 1'
#
loop_
_entity.id
_entity.type
_entity.pdbx_description
1 polymer ?
#
loop_
_entity_poly.entity_id
_entity_poly.type
_entity_poly.pdbx_seq_one_letter_code
_entity_poly.pdbx_strand_id
1 'polypeptide(L)'
;FITVTVGEQLAYNNSMNNIPGTIESGKYDYFEGGLGQNITYFDNSLNNEGTFRTDEYVDVEYFGDTEGPTLGWIEAGEWVEYTINVQTAGYYDLQYRYASDIAGGGGPFHFEINGQVISDNIYAGNTGDWYNWLSGNAENIELNAGEHVLRLVFTDGGFNLGRLNFIFNRELDYSPPISNAGED
;
A
#
# COMPACT_ATOMS: atom_id res chain seq x y z
N PHE A 1 32.12 -7.81 18.05
CA PHE A 1 30.79 -7.52 18.57
C PHE A 1 29.92 -7.15 17.38
N ILE A 2 28.86 -7.92 17.11
CA ILE A 2 27.84 -7.55 16.13
C ILE A 2 26.87 -6.65 16.91
N THR A 3 26.83 -5.38 16.60
CA THR A 3 25.78 -4.49 17.12
C THR A 3 24.50 -4.82 16.35
N VAL A 4 23.54 -5.48 16.97
CA VAL A 4 22.20 -5.59 16.43
C VAL A 4 21.53 -4.26 16.71
N THR A 5 21.30 -3.48 15.69
CA THR A 5 20.46 -2.27 15.79
C THR A 5 19.03 -2.75 15.97
N VAL A 6 18.50 -2.61 17.17
CA VAL A 6 17.08 -2.83 17.44
C VAL A 6 16.40 -1.51 17.14
N GLY A 7 15.77 -1.41 15.97
CA GLY A 7 14.93 -0.27 15.59
C GLY A 7 13.48 -0.71 15.50
N GLU A 8 12.57 0.25 15.53
CA GLU A 8 11.14 0.03 15.33
C GLU A 8 10.71 0.54 13.95
N GLN A 9 9.67 -0.07 13.40
CA GLN A 9 8.94 0.47 12.26
C GLN A 9 8.13 1.67 12.74
N LEU A 10 8.24 2.79 12.05
CA LEU A 10 7.58 4.03 12.40
C LEU A 10 6.75 4.52 11.21
N ALA A 11 5.49 4.85 11.46
CA ALA A 11 4.65 5.51 10.48
C ALA A 11 5.31 6.79 9.96
N TYR A 12 5.09 7.13 8.68
CA TYR A 12 5.60 8.36 8.08
C TYR A 12 5.24 9.58 8.94
N ASN A 13 6.25 10.37 9.33
CA ASN A 13 6.12 11.51 10.26
C ASN A 13 5.45 11.15 11.60
N ASN A 14 5.61 9.93 12.09
CA ASN A 14 4.98 9.41 13.31
C ASN A 14 3.44 9.58 13.31
N SER A 15 2.81 9.49 12.16
CA SER A 15 1.36 9.64 11.98
C SER A 15 0.78 8.47 11.21
N MET A 16 0.04 7.61 11.88
CA MET A 16 -0.67 6.50 11.24
C MET A 16 -1.69 7.01 10.22
N ASN A 17 -1.86 6.25 9.14
CA ASN A 17 -2.91 6.50 8.16
C ASN A 17 -4.25 5.99 8.70
N ASN A 18 -5.24 6.85 8.87
CA ASN A 18 -6.58 6.43 9.26
C ASN A 18 -7.36 5.87 8.06
N ILE A 19 -8.03 4.72 8.26
CA ILE A 19 -8.91 4.09 7.30
C ILE A 19 -10.33 4.07 7.88
N PRO A 20 -11.38 4.60 7.18
CA PRO A 20 -11.34 5.14 5.82
C PRO A 20 -10.51 6.42 5.69
N GLY A 21 -9.87 6.58 4.53
CA GLY A 21 -9.00 7.72 4.26
C GLY A 21 -8.02 7.49 3.14
N THR A 22 -7.13 8.44 2.93
CA THR A 22 -6.18 8.43 1.81
C THR A 22 -4.76 8.22 2.30
N ILE A 23 -4.04 7.27 1.68
CA ILE A 23 -2.60 7.07 1.80
C ILE A 23 -1.93 7.66 0.55
N GLU A 24 -0.92 8.49 0.71
CA GLU A 24 -0.03 8.90 -0.36
C GLU A 24 1.07 7.83 -0.51
N SER A 25 1.17 7.19 -1.66
CA SER A 25 1.97 5.97 -1.81
C SER A 25 3.46 6.13 -1.48
N GLY A 26 4.07 7.27 -1.79
CA GLY A 26 5.45 7.57 -1.44
C GLY A 26 5.70 7.88 0.05
N LYS A 27 4.64 7.91 0.89
CA LYS A 27 4.74 8.13 2.35
C LYS A 27 4.67 6.82 3.13
N TYR A 28 5.41 5.81 2.67
CA TYR A 28 5.57 4.54 3.38
C TYR A 28 6.38 4.71 4.68
N ASP A 29 6.33 3.71 5.56
CA ASP A 29 6.92 3.73 6.88
C ASP A 29 8.46 3.86 6.87
N TYR A 30 9.00 4.34 7.97
CA TYR A 30 10.44 4.39 8.24
C TYR A 30 10.88 3.21 9.12
N PHE A 31 12.18 2.95 9.10
CA PHE A 31 12.84 2.15 10.11
C PHE A 31 13.73 3.03 10.98
N GLU A 32 13.51 3.03 12.30
CA GLU A 32 14.29 3.85 13.26
C GLU A 32 15.79 3.56 13.21
N GLY A 33 16.17 2.31 12.89
CA GLY A 33 17.55 1.85 12.82
C GLY A 33 18.34 2.27 11.58
N GLY A 34 17.75 3.03 10.66
CA GLY A 34 18.37 3.49 9.41
C GLY A 34 17.54 3.10 8.17
N LEU A 35 18.20 2.53 7.14
CA LEU A 35 17.50 2.09 5.93
C LEU A 35 16.50 0.96 6.23
N GLY A 36 15.29 1.11 5.71
CA GLY A 36 14.19 0.15 5.89
C GLY A 36 14.20 -1.06 4.95
N GLN A 37 15.23 -1.22 4.13
CA GLN A 37 15.35 -2.31 3.15
C GLN A 37 15.20 -3.67 3.82
N ASN A 38 14.26 -4.48 3.34
CA ASN A 38 13.81 -5.76 3.91
C ASN A 38 13.14 -5.67 5.30
N ILE A 39 12.75 -4.46 5.73
CA ILE A 39 12.09 -4.25 7.03
C ILE A 39 10.77 -3.52 6.82
N THR A 40 10.79 -2.29 6.29
CA THR A 40 9.62 -1.47 5.99
C THR A 40 9.36 -1.32 4.48
N TYR A 41 10.32 -1.73 3.69
CA TYR A 41 10.21 -1.83 2.23
C TYR A 41 11.22 -2.83 1.66
N PHE A 42 11.02 -3.22 0.42
CA PHE A 42 12.00 -3.87 -0.43
C PHE A 42 11.99 -3.25 -1.81
N ASP A 43 13.17 -2.85 -2.26
CA ASP A 43 13.43 -2.33 -3.59
C ASP A 43 14.53 -3.15 -4.25
N ASN A 44 14.40 -3.46 -5.53
CA ASN A 44 15.36 -4.26 -6.31
C ASN A 44 16.64 -3.50 -6.61
N SER A 45 16.55 -2.16 -6.70
CA SER A 45 17.69 -1.27 -6.85
C SER A 45 18.22 -0.82 -5.49
N LEU A 46 19.43 -0.33 -5.44
CA LEU A 46 20.00 0.29 -4.24
C LEU A 46 20.18 1.80 -4.45
N ASN A 47 19.28 2.38 -5.26
CA ASN A 47 19.33 3.77 -5.65
C ASN A 47 17.92 4.27 -5.94
N ASN A 48 17.54 5.40 -5.38
CA ASN A 48 16.27 6.05 -5.67
C ASN A 48 16.42 6.93 -6.91
N GLU A 49 15.71 6.60 -8.00
CA GLU A 49 15.71 7.35 -9.25
C GLU A 49 14.81 8.61 -9.19
N GLY A 50 14.00 8.74 -8.12
CA GLY A 50 13.10 9.87 -7.92
C GLY A 50 13.74 11.05 -7.18
N THR A 51 12.90 11.96 -6.70
CA THR A 51 13.32 13.23 -6.05
C THR A 51 12.86 13.36 -4.61
N PHE A 52 12.12 12.39 -4.09
CA PHE A 52 11.59 12.40 -2.72
C PHE A 52 12.14 11.20 -1.93
N ARG A 53 12.52 11.39 -0.65
CA ARG A 53 13.16 10.35 0.21
C ARG A 53 14.46 9.77 -0.40
N THR A 54 15.28 10.61 -0.96
CA THR A 54 16.51 10.25 -1.69
C THR A 54 17.62 9.63 -0.82
N ASP A 55 17.40 9.49 0.48
CA ASP A 55 18.22 8.78 1.45
C ASP A 55 17.79 7.31 1.64
N GLU A 56 16.77 6.85 0.92
CA GLU A 56 16.28 5.47 0.88
C GLU A 56 16.30 4.94 -0.56
N TYR A 57 15.97 3.67 -0.77
CA TYR A 57 16.12 3.03 -2.08
C TYR A 57 14.85 3.09 -2.94
N VAL A 58 13.67 3.09 -2.31
CA VAL A 58 12.40 3.11 -3.06
C VAL A 58 12.29 4.36 -3.95
N ASP A 59 11.95 4.14 -5.20
CA ASP A 59 11.81 5.18 -6.20
C ASP A 59 10.56 6.03 -5.98
N VAL A 60 10.74 7.22 -5.45
CA VAL A 60 9.65 8.15 -5.16
C VAL A 60 9.84 9.49 -5.86
N GLU A 61 8.90 9.86 -6.72
CA GLU A 61 8.87 11.16 -7.38
C GLU A 61 7.78 12.05 -6.77
N TYR A 62 8.04 13.36 -6.66
CA TYR A 62 7.07 14.32 -6.18
C TYR A 62 6.38 15.05 -7.33
N PHE A 63 5.11 14.75 -7.57
CA PHE A 63 4.29 15.35 -8.63
C PHE A 63 3.42 16.52 -8.16
N GLY A 64 3.95 17.39 -7.32
CA GLY A 64 3.25 18.56 -6.80
C GLY A 64 2.07 18.19 -5.89
N ASP A 65 1.23 19.18 -5.57
CA ASP A 65 0.17 19.02 -4.58
C ASP A 65 -0.99 18.10 -5.04
N THR A 66 -1.15 17.92 -6.35
CA THR A 66 -2.25 17.12 -6.90
C THR A 66 -2.05 15.63 -6.67
N GLU A 67 -0.88 15.08 -7.00
CA GLU A 67 -0.58 13.65 -6.85
C GLU A 67 0.26 13.39 -5.59
N GLY A 68 1.07 14.36 -5.15
CA GLY A 68 1.97 14.22 -4.02
C GLY A 68 3.19 13.36 -4.34
N PRO A 69 3.83 12.76 -3.33
CA PRO A 69 4.86 11.76 -3.53
C PRO A 69 4.24 10.44 -3.99
N THR A 70 4.73 9.94 -5.13
CA THR A 70 4.24 8.75 -5.82
C THR A 70 5.34 7.72 -6.00
N LEU A 71 5.00 6.45 -5.98
CA LEU A 71 5.91 5.36 -6.34
C LEU A 71 6.05 5.30 -7.87
N GLY A 72 7.27 5.21 -8.34
CA GLY A 72 7.62 5.08 -9.76
C GLY A 72 8.68 4.01 -9.95
N TRP A 73 9.10 3.76 -11.21
CA TRP A 73 10.08 2.73 -11.60
C TRP A 73 9.83 1.35 -10.97
N ILE A 74 8.58 1.09 -10.61
CA ILE A 74 8.12 -0.12 -9.92
C ILE A 74 8.53 -1.37 -10.69
N GLU A 75 9.15 -2.32 -9.98
CA GLU A 75 9.55 -3.63 -10.49
C GLU A 75 8.86 -4.79 -9.75
N ALA A 76 8.92 -5.98 -10.36
CA ALA A 76 8.35 -7.19 -9.76
C ALA A 76 9.06 -7.60 -8.47
N GLY A 77 8.31 -7.89 -7.43
CA GLY A 77 8.80 -8.34 -6.12
C GLY A 77 9.08 -7.23 -5.12
N GLU A 78 8.97 -5.97 -5.52
CA GLU A 78 9.08 -4.84 -4.62
C GLU A 78 7.86 -4.71 -3.71
N TRP A 79 8.04 -4.09 -2.56
CA TRP A 79 6.96 -3.81 -1.63
C TRP A 79 7.29 -2.66 -0.68
N VAL A 80 6.25 -2.02 -0.17
CA VAL A 80 6.32 -0.98 0.87
C VAL A 80 5.26 -1.22 1.94
N GLU A 81 5.49 -0.74 3.15
CA GLU A 81 4.58 -0.89 4.28
C GLU A 81 4.06 0.45 4.80
N TYR A 82 2.84 0.40 5.32
CA TYR A 82 2.17 1.55 5.93
C TYR A 82 1.56 1.14 7.27
N THR A 83 1.86 1.85 8.33
CA THR A 83 1.10 1.74 9.58
C THR A 83 -0.24 2.42 9.42
N ILE A 84 -1.32 1.66 9.59
CA ILE A 84 -2.70 2.11 9.43
C ILE A 84 -3.50 1.91 10.72
N ASN A 85 -4.53 2.74 10.91
CA ASN A 85 -5.54 2.58 11.95
C ASN A 85 -6.92 2.47 11.29
N VAL A 86 -7.48 1.26 11.28
CA VAL A 86 -8.81 0.98 10.73
C VAL A 86 -9.87 1.29 11.77
N GLN A 87 -10.74 2.26 11.50
CA GLN A 87 -11.74 2.75 12.45
C GLN A 87 -12.90 1.78 12.65
N THR A 88 -13.29 1.05 11.61
CA THR A 88 -14.43 0.12 11.62
C THR A 88 -14.08 -1.14 10.85
N ALA A 89 -14.32 -2.33 11.42
CA ALA A 89 -14.17 -3.57 10.69
C ALA A 89 -15.20 -3.65 9.55
N GLY A 90 -14.77 -4.06 8.35
CA GLY A 90 -15.66 -4.10 7.20
C GLY A 90 -14.96 -4.37 5.89
N TYR A 91 -15.75 -4.25 4.83
CA TYR A 91 -15.27 -4.23 3.46
C TYR A 91 -15.07 -2.80 3.00
N TYR A 92 -13.95 -2.58 2.34
CA TYR A 92 -13.53 -1.29 1.81
C TYR A 92 -13.35 -1.37 0.31
N ASP A 93 -13.74 -0.30 -0.37
CA ASP A 93 -13.41 -0.08 -1.78
C ASP A 93 -12.18 0.82 -1.84
N LEU A 94 -11.28 0.53 -2.77
CA LEU A 94 -10.09 1.32 -3.04
C LEU A 94 -10.30 2.13 -4.31
N GLN A 95 -10.12 3.45 -4.24
CA GLN A 95 -9.85 4.27 -5.41
C GLN A 95 -8.36 4.63 -5.41
N TYR A 96 -7.66 4.29 -6.48
CA TYR A 96 -6.23 4.54 -6.61
C TYR A 96 -5.91 5.38 -7.85
N ARG A 97 -4.85 6.19 -7.74
CA ARG A 97 -4.33 7.01 -8.84
C ARG A 97 -3.13 6.32 -9.45
N TYR A 98 -3.09 6.23 -10.78
CA TYR A 98 -2.00 5.61 -11.50
C TYR A 98 -1.73 6.27 -12.84
N ALA A 99 -0.51 6.08 -13.38
CA ALA A 99 -0.13 6.43 -14.74
C ALA A 99 0.73 5.32 -15.34
N SER A 100 0.57 5.01 -16.61
CA SER A 100 1.35 4.00 -17.33
C SER A 100 1.40 4.27 -18.82
N ASP A 101 2.59 4.19 -19.41
CA ASP A 101 2.80 4.24 -20.87
C ASP A 101 3.01 2.85 -21.49
N ILE A 102 2.77 1.78 -20.72
CA ILE A 102 2.87 0.42 -21.22
C ILE A 102 1.60 0.05 -21.98
N ALA A 103 1.73 -0.43 -23.24
CA ALA A 103 0.59 -0.72 -24.11
C ALA A 103 -0.46 -1.69 -23.52
N GLY A 104 -0.04 -2.61 -22.64
CA GLY A 104 -0.90 -3.54 -21.91
C GLY A 104 -1.33 -3.03 -20.52
N GLY A 105 -0.84 -1.86 -20.11
CA GLY A 105 -0.90 -1.43 -18.72
C GLY A 105 0.19 -2.06 -17.87
N GLY A 106 0.16 -1.82 -16.55
CA GLY A 106 1.13 -2.32 -15.57
C GLY A 106 0.47 -3.11 -14.44
N GLY A 107 1.30 -3.66 -13.57
CA GLY A 107 0.89 -4.49 -12.45
C GLY A 107 0.76 -5.98 -12.78
N PRO A 108 0.25 -6.82 -11.89
CA PRO A 108 -0.60 -6.40 -10.76
C PRO A 108 0.17 -6.00 -9.49
N PHE A 109 -0.56 -5.36 -8.61
CA PHE A 109 -0.23 -5.21 -7.20
C PHE A 109 -1.35 -5.74 -6.31
N HIS A 110 -1.06 -5.98 -5.04
CA HIS A 110 -2.04 -6.40 -4.04
C HIS A 110 -1.65 -5.94 -2.65
N PHE A 111 -2.56 -6.11 -1.69
CA PHE A 111 -2.33 -5.78 -0.29
C PHE A 111 -2.24 -7.03 0.57
N GLU A 112 -1.37 -6.94 1.60
CA GLU A 112 -1.20 -7.96 2.64
C GLU A 112 -1.27 -7.33 4.03
N ILE A 113 -1.75 -8.11 5.00
CA ILE A 113 -1.62 -7.85 6.45
C ILE A 113 -1.10 -9.14 7.10
N ASN A 114 -0.01 -9.04 7.88
CA ASN A 114 0.63 -10.19 8.53
C ASN A 114 1.00 -11.33 7.55
N GLY A 115 1.41 -10.99 6.33
CA GLY A 115 1.75 -11.95 5.27
C GLY A 115 0.55 -12.70 4.68
N GLN A 116 -0.67 -12.26 4.96
CA GLN A 116 -1.88 -12.77 4.32
C GLN A 116 -2.38 -11.78 3.28
N VAL A 117 -2.61 -12.26 2.06
CA VAL A 117 -3.20 -11.47 0.98
C VAL A 117 -4.65 -11.12 1.35
N ILE A 118 -5.00 -9.83 1.29
CA ILE A 118 -6.31 -9.30 1.68
C ILE A 118 -7.06 -8.63 0.53
N SER A 119 -6.49 -8.60 -0.65
CA SER A 119 -7.13 -8.04 -1.86
C SER A 119 -6.93 -8.96 -3.06
N ASP A 120 -7.76 -8.82 -4.07
CA ASP A 120 -7.50 -9.37 -5.39
C ASP A 120 -6.28 -8.67 -6.05
N ASN A 121 -5.81 -9.21 -7.17
CA ASN A 121 -4.82 -8.55 -8.01
C ASN A 121 -5.40 -7.30 -8.67
N ILE A 122 -4.71 -6.17 -8.51
CA ILE A 122 -5.12 -4.84 -8.97
C ILE A 122 -4.20 -4.40 -10.10
N TYR A 123 -4.74 -3.89 -11.19
CA TYR A 123 -4.01 -3.55 -12.40
C TYR A 123 -4.09 -2.05 -12.72
N ALA A 124 -3.00 -1.49 -13.22
CA ALA A 124 -2.97 -0.17 -13.83
C ALA A 124 -3.18 -0.30 -15.35
N GLY A 125 -4.20 0.33 -15.89
CA GLY A 125 -4.40 0.38 -17.35
C GLY A 125 -3.38 1.27 -18.05
N ASN A 126 -3.26 1.17 -19.38
CA ASN A 126 -2.48 2.13 -20.15
C ASN A 126 -3.14 3.51 -20.10
N THR A 127 -2.39 4.56 -19.78
CA THR A 127 -2.87 5.95 -19.76
C THR A 127 -2.27 6.79 -20.90
N GLY A 128 -1.35 6.20 -21.69
CA GLY A 128 -0.68 6.81 -22.83
C GLY A 128 0.51 7.69 -22.46
N ASP A 129 0.81 7.85 -21.18
CA ASP A 129 1.96 8.63 -20.69
C ASP A 129 2.19 8.32 -19.20
N TRP A 130 3.44 8.37 -18.74
CA TRP A 130 3.85 8.21 -17.33
C TRP A 130 3.35 9.32 -16.39
N TYR A 131 2.83 10.41 -16.95
CA TYR A 131 2.36 11.60 -16.24
C TYR A 131 0.86 11.86 -16.45
N ASN A 132 0.18 11.02 -17.25
CA ASN A 132 -1.26 11.11 -17.45
C ASN A 132 -1.98 10.27 -16.40
N TRP A 133 -2.37 10.91 -15.29
CA TRP A 133 -2.94 10.25 -14.12
C TRP A 133 -4.42 9.94 -14.30
N LEU A 134 -4.78 8.67 -14.20
CA LEU A 134 -6.16 8.20 -14.15
C LEU A 134 -6.48 7.60 -12.77
N SER A 135 -7.76 7.38 -12.51
CA SER A 135 -8.24 6.67 -11.33
C SER A 135 -8.68 5.26 -11.70
N GLY A 136 -8.25 4.28 -10.89
CA GLY A 136 -8.76 2.92 -10.88
C GLY A 136 -9.56 2.65 -9.62
N ASN A 137 -10.31 1.55 -9.61
CA ASN A 137 -11.05 1.08 -8.45
C ASN A 137 -10.81 -0.41 -8.23
N ALA A 138 -10.72 -0.81 -6.96
CA ALA A 138 -10.80 -2.20 -6.52
C ALA A 138 -11.81 -2.28 -5.39
N GLU A 139 -12.45 -3.42 -5.21
CA GLU A 139 -13.57 -3.56 -4.30
C GLU A 139 -13.33 -4.69 -3.30
N ASN A 140 -14.09 -4.65 -2.21
CA ASN A 140 -14.20 -5.73 -1.23
C ASN A 140 -12.87 -6.10 -0.53
N ILE A 141 -12.03 -5.13 -0.21
CA ILE A 141 -10.86 -5.33 0.64
C ILE A 141 -11.35 -5.46 2.09
N GLU A 142 -11.16 -6.64 2.68
CA GLU A 142 -11.57 -6.90 4.06
C GLU A 142 -10.54 -6.39 5.06
N LEU A 143 -10.96 -5.51 5.97
CA LEU A 143 -10.12 -4.95 7.03
C LEU A 143 -10.78 -5.12 8.40
N ASN A 144 -10.03 -5.63 9.36
CA ASN A 144 -10.42 -5.64 10.76
C ASN A 144 -10.11 -4.28 11.42
N ALA A 145 -10.91 -3.89 12.42
CA ALA A 145 -10.65 -2.66 13.16
C ALA A 145 -9.35 -2.73 13.98
N GLY A 146 -8.70 -1.58 14.17
CA GLY A 146 -7.48 -1.44 14.95
C GLY A 146 -6.25 -1.09 14.12
N GLU A 147 -5.10 -1.18 14.75
CA GLU A 147 -3.81 -0.87 14.14
C GLU A 147 -3.26 -2.08 13.40
N HIS A 148 -2.78 -1.86 12.17
CA HIS A 148 -2.17 -2.86 11.32
C HIS A 148 -0.98 -2.30 10.57
N VAL A 149 -0.08 -3.18 10.13
CA VAL A 149 0.89 -2.91 9.09
C VAL A 149 0.32 -3.43 7.78
N LEU A 150 -0.01 -2.52 6.88
CA LEU A 150 -0.50 -2.80 5.53
C LEU A 150 0.69 -2.85 4.58
N ARG A 151 0.95 -3.99 3.97
CA ARG A 151 1.97 -4.14 2.94
C ARG A 151 1.34 -4.05 1.57
N LEU A 152 1.88 -3.19 0.73
CA LEU A 152 1.60 -3.08 -0.70
C LEU A 152 2.69 -3.83 -1.46
N VAL A 153 2.31 -4.86 -2.21
CA VAL A 153 3.23 -5.76 -2.93
C VAL A 153 3.03 -5.61 -4.42
N PHE A 154 4.12 -5.42 -5.15
CA PHE A 154 4.14 -5.35 -6.61
C PHE A 154 4.53 -6.69 -7.20
N THR A 155 3.57 -7.39 -7.82
CA THR A 155 3.83 -8.66 -8.51
C THR A 155 4.48 -8.43 -9.87
N ASP A 156 4.20 -7.27 -10.48
CA ASP A 156 4.86 -6.77 -11.68
C ASP A 156 4.84 -5.24 -11.67
N GLY A 157 5.65 -4.61 -12.53
CA GLY A 157 5.83 -3.18 -12.64
C GLY A 157 5.09 -2.54 -13.81
N GLY A 158 5.69 -1.47 -14.36
CA GLY A 158 5.21 -0.81 -15.58
C GLY A 158 4.15 0.26 -15.32
N PHE A 159 4.09 0.83 -14.12
CA PHE A 159 3.19 1.93 -13.78
C PHE A 159 3.75 2.79 -12.65
N ASN A 160 3.25 4.01 -12.55
CA ASN A 160 3.42 4.88 -11.39
C ASN A 160 2.16 4.81 -10.53
N LEU A 161 2.32 4.80 -9.22
CA LEU A 161 1.23 4.71 -8.25
C LEU A 161 1.20 5.95 -7.36
N GLY A 162 0.06 6.61 -7.33
CA GLY A 162 -0.19 7.80 -6.52
C GLY A 162 -1.00 7.51 -5.27
N ARG A 163 -2.09 8.24 -5.07
CA ARG A 163 -2.94 8.13 -3.88
C ARG A 163 -3.77 6.85 -3.86
N LEU A 164 -3.91 6.29 -2.65
CA LEU A 164 -4.73 5.11 -2.33
C LEU A 164 -5.82 5.56 -1.37
N ASN A 165 -7.05 5.73 -1.84
CA ASN A 165 -8.18 6.18 -1.03
C ASN A 165 -9.08 5.00 -0.68
N PHE A 166 -9.07 4.60 0.59
CA PHE A 166 -9.92 3.53 1.13
C PHE A 166 -11.25 4.12 1.58
N ILE A 167 -12.33 3.61 1.04
CA ILE A 167 -13.71 4.06 1.26
C ILE A 167 -14.48 2.92 1.92
N PHE A 168 -15.07 3.17 3.09
CA PHE A 168 -15.88 2.16 3.77
C PHE A 168 -17.11 1.80 2.90
N ASN A 169 -17.29 0.51 2.63
CA ASN A 169 -18.40 0.00 1.82
C ASN A 169 -19.51 -0.56 2.72
N ARG A 170 -19.21 -1.60 3.50
CA ARG A 170 -20.16 -2.26 4.40
C ARG A 170 -19.46 -2.97 5.56
N GLU A 171 -20.21 -3.22 6.63
CA GLU A 171 -19.77 -4.04 7.76
C GLU A 171 -19.51 -5.50 7.33
N LEU A 172 -18.73 -6.22 8.12
CA LEU A 172 -18.58 -7.67 7.97
C LEU A 172 -19.91 -8.35 8.31
N ASP A 173 -20.32 -9.33 7.49
CA ASP A 173 -21.52 -10.13 7.76
C ASP A 173 -21.26 -11.07 8.96
N TYR A 174 -21.56 -10.60 10.16
CA TYR A 174 -21.51 -11.44 11.34
C TYR A 174 -22.80 -12.27 11.44
N SER A 175 -22.76 -13.51 10.94
CA SER A 175 -23.78 -14.52 11.27
C SER A 175 -23.34 -15.21 12.55
N PRO A 176 -23.97 -14.97 13.71
CA PRO A 176 -23.65 -15.73 14.92
C PRO A 176 -23.90 -17.22 14.67
N PRO A 177 -23.07 -18.12 15.23
CA PRO A 177 -23.27 -19.55 15.07
C PRO A 177 -24.67 -19.91 15.56
N ILE A 178 -25.42 -20.65 14.73
CA ILE A 178 -26.73 -21.15 15.10
C ILE A 178 -26.50 -22.10 16.28
N SER A 179 -26.92 -21.70 17.49
CA SER A 179 -26.97 -22.59 18.62
C SER A 179 -28.04 -23.65 18.32
N ASN A 180 -27.63 -24.85 17.91
CA ASN A 180 -28.50 -26.01 17.98
C ASN A 180 -28.81 -26.23 19.47
N ALA A 181 -29.88 -25.63 19.97
CA ALA A 181 -30.51 -26.08 21.19
C ALA A 181 -31.02 -27.48 20.89
N GLY A 182 -30.30 -28.49 21.45
CA GLY A 182 -30.76 -29.87 21.38
C GLY A 182 -32.16 -29.92 21.97
N GLU A 183 -33.08 -30.50 21.21
CA GLU A 183 -34.35 -30.98 21.75
C GLU A 183 -34.05 -32.17 22.65
N ASP A 184 -34.42 -32.07 23.92
CA ASP A 184 -34.50 -33.18 24.87
C ASP A 184 -35.70 -34.09 24.54
#